data_cb4345a71c1eedf35c404f51ab32dd09
#
_entry.id   cb4345a71c1eedf35c404f51ab32dd09
#
_cell.length_a   1.000
_cell.length_b   1.000
_cell.length_c   1.000
_cell.angle_alpha   90.00
_cell.angle_beta   90.00
_cell.angle_gamma   90.00
#
_symmetry.space_group_name_H-M   'P 1'
#
loop_
_entity.id
_entity.type
_entity.pdbx_description
1 polymer ?
#
loop_
_entity_poly.entity_id
_entity_poly.type
_entity_poly.pdbx_seq_one_letter_code
_entity_poly.pdbx_strand_id
1 'polypeptide(L)'
;EEATAGRIFPDQIVSMGHKSVFVGYIDPGLPLAREVKRRVEQFIEEEGVLPKVILMKNHGFIAMGDSPKAITSCTDMSEKSSRILVGTYASGGPNFMTAEAVARIHTRPDEAYRLKSIAS
;
A
#
# COMPACT_ATOMS: atom_id res chain seq x y z
N GLU A 1 2.22 -4.85 11.93
CA GLU A 1 1.34 -4.96 10.77
C GLU A 1 0.59 -3.65 10.52
N GLU A 2 -0.11 -3.11 11.48
CA GLU A 2 -0.81 -1.82 11.38
C GLU A 2 0.13 -0.68 11.01
N ALA A 3 1.28 -0.59 11.64
CA ALA A 3 2.27 0.46 11.41
C ALA A 3 2.81 0.47 9.97
N THR A 4 2.83 -0.68 9.30
CA THR A 4 3.35 -0.79 7.93
C THR A 4 2.26 -0.82 6.86
N ALA A 5 1.04 -1.22 7.23
CA ALA A 5 -0.09 -1.36 6.30
C ALA A 5 -1.10 -0.21 6.40
N GLY A 6 -1.10 0.57 7.48
CA GLY A 6 -1.99 1.71 7.70
C GLY A 6 -1.71 2.90 6.78
N ARG A 7 -2.61 3.86 6.77
CA ARG A 7 -2.50 5.09 5.98
C ARG A 7 -2.44 6.30 6.90
N ILE A 8 -1.52 7.21 6.61
CA ILE A 8 -1.25 8.39 7.46
C ILE A 8 -1.53 9.72 6.76
N PHE A 9 -1.67 9.74 5.44
CA PHE A 9 -2.04 10.94 4.69
C PHE A 9 -2.70 10.60 3.35
N PRO A 10 -3.49 11.53 2.76
CA PRO A 10 -4.28 11.25 1.55
C PRO A 10 -3.49 10.83 0.32
N ASP A 11 -2.35 11.46 0.05
CA ASP A 11 -1.53 11.15 -1.14
C ASP A 11 -1.02 9.69 -1.14
N GLN A 12 -0.82 9.13 0.05
CA GLN A 12 -0.48 7.72 0.21
C GLN A 12 -1.57 6.82 -0.36
N ILE A 13 -2.84 7.15 -0.11
CA ILE A 13 -3.99 6.39 -0.61
C ILE A 13 -4.08 6.48 -2.14
N VAL A 14 -3.85 7.66 -2.71
CA VAL A 14 -3.90 7.88 -4.15
C VAL A 14 -2.88 7.02 -4.89
N SER A 15 -1.64 6.99 -4.42
CA SER A 15 -0.53 6.30 -5.09
C SER A 15 -0.42 4.83 -4.71
N MET A 16 -0.72 4.45 -3.46
CA MET A 16 -0.52 3.10 -2.92
C MET A 16 -1.81 2.31 -2.74
N GLY A 17 -2.97 2.93 -3.00
CA GLY A 17 -4.27 2.33 -2.71
C GLY A 17 -4.68 2.49 -1.25
N HIS A 18 -5.91 2.09 -0.94
CA HIS A 18 -6.49 2.27 0.39
C HIS A 18 -5.89 1.35 1.46
N LYS A 19 -5.31 0.22 1.03
CA LYS A 19 -4.79 -0.83 1.93
C LYS A 19 -3.68 -1.60 1.22
N SER A 20 -2.69 -2.04 1.95
CA SER A 20 -1.62 -2.90 1.46
C SER A 20 -1.84 -4.35 1.91
N VAL A 21 -1.35 -5.30 1.12
CA VAL A 21 -1.24 -6.69 1.55
C VAL A 21 -0.04 -6.82 2.47
N PHE A 22 -0.20 -7.56 3.56
CA PHE A 22 0.89 -7.89 4.46
C PHE A 22 1.10 -9.40 4.50
N VAL A 23 2.35 -9.82 4.29
CA VAL A 23 2.79 -11.22 4.36
C VAL A 23 3.76 -11.39 5.52
N GLY A 24 3.42 -12.28 6.47
CA GLY A 24 4.31 -12.64 7.57
C GLY A 24 5.61 -13.26 7.04
N TYR A 25 6.63 -13.32 7.90
CA TYR A 25 7.92 -13.89 7.47
C TYR A 25 7.77 -15.36 7.08
N ILE A 26 8.25 -15.67 5.88
CA ILE A 26 8.42 -17.02 5.34
C ILE A 26 9.75 -17.01 4.59
N ASP A 27 10.51 -18.10 4.69
CA ASP A 27 11.76 -18.22 3.96
C ASP A 27 11.55 -18.06 2.44
N PRO A 28 12.50 -17.40 1.75
CA PRO A 28 12.42 -17.25 0.30
C PRO A 28 12.29 -18.58 -0.42
N GLY A 29 11.49 -18.59 -1.48
CA GLY A 29 11.26 -19.77 -2.31
C GLY A 29 9.77 -20.05 -2.51
N LEU A 30 9.45 -21.30 -2.86
CA LEU A 30 8.08 -21.71 -3.19
C LEU A 30 7.06 -21.49 -2.06
N PRO A 31 7.39 -21.74 -0.77
CA PRO A 31 6.45 -21.45 0.31
C PRO A 31 6.06 -19.96 0.40
N LEU A 32 7.03 -19.05 0.24
CA LEU A 32 6.76 -17.61 0.20
C LEU A 32 5.89 -17.25 -1.01
N ALA A 33 6.20 -17.77 -2.19
CA ALA A 33 5.42 -17.51 -3.40
C ALA A 33 3.96 -17.96 -3.25
N ARG A 34 3.72 -19.09 -2.64
CA ARG A 34 2.38 -19.60 -2.36
C ARG A 34 1.62 -18.70 -1.37
N GLU A 35 2.28 -18.23 -0.33
CA GLU A 35 1.65 -17.35 0.66
C GLU A 35 1.35 -15.97 0.06
N VAL A 36 2.25 -15.40 -0.74
CA VAL A 36 1.99 -14.15 -1.47
C VAL A 36 0.76 -14.30 -2.34
N LYS A 37 0.68 -15.38 -3.14
CA LYS A 37 -0.49 -15.66 -3.98
C LYS A 37 -1.77 -15.73 -3.16
N ARG A 38 -1.77 -16.51 -2.07
CA ARG A 38 -2.93 -16.68 -1.19
C ARG A 38 -3.41 -15.35 -0.61
N ARG A 39 -2.48 -14.51 -0.14
CA ARG A 39 -2.80 -13.20 0.44
C ARG A 39 -3.33 -12.22 -0.59
N VAL A 40 -2.79 -12.24 -1.81
CA VAL A 40 -3.29 -11.41 -2.90
C VAL A 40 -4.69 -11.83 -3.33
N GLU A 41 -4.95 -13.13 -3.47
CA GLU A 41 -6.28 -13.66 -3.79
C GLU A 41 -7.30 -13.30 -2.71
N GLN A 42 -6.94 -13.45 -1.44
CA GLN A 42 -7.77 -13.02 -0.32
C GLN A 42 -8.08 -11.52 -0.37
N PHE A 43 -7.08 -10.69 -0.63
CA PHE A 43 -7.26 -9.24 -0.75
C PHE A 43 -8.23 -8.88 -1.87
N ILE A 44 -8.09 -9.51 -3.04
CA ILE A 44 -9.00 -9.29 -4.18
C ILE A 44 -10.43 -9.68 -3.83
N GLU A 45 -10.61 -10.80 -3.14
CA GLU A 45 -11.93 -11.27 -2.70
C GLU A 45 -12.57 -10.30 -1.70
N GLU A 46 -11.80 -9.81 -0.72
CA GLU A 46 -12.30 -8.91 0.32
C GLU A 46 -12.52 -7.46 -0.18
N GLU A 47 -11.62 -6.95 -1.01
CA GLU A 47 -11.57 -5.53 -1.37
C GLU A 47 -12.08 -5.24 -2.79
N GLY A 48 -12.23 -6.25 -3.63
CA GLY A 48 -12.73 -6.10 -5.00
C GLY A 48 -11.77 -5.42 -5.99
N VAL A 49 -10.52 -5.19 -5.59
CA VAL A 49 -9.49 -4.54 -6.41
C VAL A 49 -8.15 -5.23 -6.24
N LEU A 50 -7.23 -5.03 -7.19
CA LEU A 50 -5.85 -5.49 -7.07
C LEU A 50 -5.09 -4.64 -6.03
N PRO A 51 -4.25 -5.24 -5.19
CA PRO A 51 -3.37 -4.47 -4.33
C PRO A 51 -2.31 -3.76 -5.15
N LYS A 52 -1.87 -2.59 -4.70
CA LYS A 52 -0.73 -1.87 -5.29
C LYS A 52 0.57 -2.14 -4.57
N VAL A 53 0.50 -2.52 -3.30
CA VAL A 53 1.67 -2.79 -2.46
C VAL A 53 1.46 -4.08 -1.69
N ILE A 54 2.47 -4.94 -1.74
CA ILE A 54 2.57 -6.15 -0.93
C ILE A 54 3.80 -5.99 -0.04
N LEU A 55 3.60 -5.97 1.26
CA LEU A 55 4.66 -5.88 2.26
C LEU A 55 5.02 -7.29 2.75
N MET A 56 6.29 -7.65 2.67
CA MET A 56 6.78 -8.94 3.13
C MET A 56 7.71 -8.72 4.34
N LYS A 57 7.29 -9.21 5.49
CA LYS A 57 8.05 -9.05 6.74
C LYS A 57 9.49 -9.56 6.59
N ASN A 58 10.46 -8.76 7.02
CA ASN A 58 11.90 -9.06 6.96
C ASN A 58 12.43 -9.40 5.56
N HIS A 59 11.76 -8.98 4.51
CA HIS A 59 12.16 -9.27 3.13
C HIS A 59 12.18 -7.98 2.28
N GLY A 60 11.05 -7.30 2.17
CA GLY A 60 10.91 -6.12 1.34
C GLY A 60 9.46 -5.89 0.93
N PHE A 61 9.26 -5.23 -0.21
CA PHE A 61 7.92 -5.01 -0.74
C PHE A 61 7.87 -5.18 -2.26
N ILE A 62 6.67 -5.40 -2.76
CA ILE A 62 6.36 -5.45 -4.19
C ILE A 62 5.42 -4.29 -4.51
N ALA A 63 5.78 -3.44 -5.47
CA ALA A 63 4.90 -2.44 -6.05
C ALA A 63 4.26 -2.98 -7.33
N MET A 64 2.96 -2.79 -7.47
CA MET A 64 2.18 -3.24 -8.62
C MET A 64 1.50 -2.07 -9.31
N GLY A 65 1.36 -2.15 -10.63
CA GLY A 65 0.70 -1.13 -11.43
C GLY A 65 0.56 -1.57 -12.88
N ASP A 66 -0.21 -0.83 -13.66
CA ASP A 66 -0.51 -1.10 -15.06
C ASP A 66 0.45 -0.39 -16.04
N SER A 67 1.37 0.39 -15.53
CA SER A 67 2.40 1.09 -16.31
C SER A 67 3.68 1.29 -15.52
N PRO A 68 4.84 1.45 -16.18
CA PRO A 68 6.09 1.80 -15.51
C PRO A 68 5.97 3.05 -14.64
N LYS A 69 5.25 4.06 -15.11
CA LYS A 69 5.02 5.30 -14.36
C LYS A 69 4.21 5.06 -13.09
N ALA A 70 3.16 4.25 -13.16
CA ALA A 70 2.36 3.90 -11.98
C ALA A 70 3.18 3.14 -10.93
N ILE A 71 4.02 2.19 -11.37
CA ILE A 71 4.91 1.43 -10.49
C ILE A 71 5.94 2.36 -9.82
N THR A 72 6.56 3.26 -10.59
CA THR A 72 7.51 4.23 -10.06
C THR A 72 6.85 5.16 -9.03
N SER A 73 5.68 5.70 -9.35
CA SER A 73 4.94 6.56 -8.42
C SER A 73 4.56 5.84 -7.13
N CYS A 74 4.14 4.58 -7.23
CA CYS A 74 3.83 3.74 -6.08
C CYS A 74 5.08 3.47 -5.22
N THR A 75 6.21 3.20 -5.87
CA THR A 75 7.49 2.95 -5.18
C THR A 75 7.99 4.19 -4.45
N ASP A 76 8.00 5.34 -5.13
CA ASP A 76 8.42 6.62 -4.55
C ASP A 76 7.52 7.02 -3.36
N MET A 77 6.21 6.82 -3.49
CA MET A 77 5.28 7.09 -2.40
C MET A 77 5.47 6.11 -1.23
N SER A 78 5.77 4.85 -1.50
CA SER A 78 6.07 3.86 -0.47
C SER A 78 7.31 4.25 0.33
N GLU A 79 8.35 4.72 -0.35
CA GLU A 79 9.58 5.21 0.27
C GLU A 79 9.31 6.46 1.11
N LYS A 80 8.63 7.45 0.55
CA LYS A 80 8.23 8.69 1.24
C LYS A 80 7.41 8.39 2.49
N SER A 81 6.41 7.53 2.37
CA SER A 81 5.53 7.15 3.48
C SER A 81 6.29 6.44 4.60
N SER A 82 7.25 5.58 4.23
CA SER A 82 8.10 4.89 5.19
C SER A 82 9.00 5.86 5.96
N ARG A 83 9.57 6.85 5.30
CA ARG A 83 10.36 7.91 5.94
C ARG A 83 9.53 8.73 6.92
N ILE A 84 8.32 9.13 6.51
CA ILE A 84 7.40 9.87 7.37
C ILE A 84 7.01 9.02 8.58
N LEU A 85 6.66 7.76 8.37
CA LEU A 85 6.31 6.83 9.43
C LEU A 85 7.43 6.70 10.47
N VAL A 86 8.66 6.46 10.02
CA VAL A 86 9.84 6.38 10.90
C VAL A 86 10.01 7.69 11.68
N GLY A 87 9.87 8.85 11.02
CA GLY A 87 9.96 10.16 11.66
C GLY A 87 8.92 10.39 12.74
N THR A 88 7.72 9.83 12.62
CA THR A 88 6.65 9.99 13.62
C THR A 88 7.00 9.40 14.98
N TYR A 89 7.83 8.35 15.02
CA TYR A 89 8.22 7.70 16.26
C TYR A 89 9.06 8.61 17.16
N ALA A 90 9.74 9.60 16.60
CA ALA A 90 10.45 10.63 17.38
C ALA A 90 9.50 11.58 18.11
N SER A 91 8.24 11.67 17.70
CA SER A 91 7.21 12.56 18.26
C SER A 91 5.99 11.81 18.83
N GLY A 92 6.16 10.57 19.23
CA GLY A 92 5.12 9.77 19.91
C GLY A 92 4.42 8.72 19.03
N GLY A 93 4.84 8.56 17.80
CA GLY A 93 4.31 7.58 16.84
C GLY A 93 3.27 8.17 15.89
N PRO A 94 2.82 7.36 14.89
CA PRO A 94 1.90 7.83 13.87
C PRO A 94 0.46 7.97 14.38
N ASN A 95 -0.27 8.91 13.75
CA ASN A 95 -1.73 8.99 13.83
C ASN A 95 -2.31 8.43 12.54
N PHE A 96 -2.77 7.19 12.55
CA PHE A 96 -3.38 6.60 11.36
C PHE A 96 -4.72 7.24 11.04
N MET A 97 -5.01 7.37 9.73
CA MET A 97 -6.32 7.79 9.26
C MET A 97 -7.38 6.74 9.62
N THR A 98 -8.58 7.19 9.93
CA THR A 98 -9.71 6.28 10.17
C THR A 98 -10.11 5.54 8.90
N ALA A 99 -10.73 4.37 9.04
CA ALA A 99 -11.22 3.59 7.90
C ALA A 99 -12.19 4.41 7.03
N GLU A 100 -13.05 5.23 7.65
CA GLU A 100 -13.99 6.11 6.95
C GLU A 100 -13.28 7.19 6.15
N ALA A 101 -12.24 7.80 6.71
CA ALA A 101 -11.45 8.81 6.00
C ALA A 101 -10.71 8.21 4.82
N VAL A 102 -10.11 7.03 4.99
CA VAL A 102 -9.44 6.29 3.91
C VAL A 102 -10.41 5.95 2.79
N ALA A 103 -11.58 5.40 3.10
CA ALA A 103 -12.60 5.07 2.12
C ALA A 103 -13.09 6.31 1.36
N ARG A 104 -13.27 7.41 2.05
CA ARG A 104 -13.71 8.69 1.45
C ARG A 104 -12.69 9.22 0.44
N ILE A 105 -11.39 9.18 0.75
CA ILE A 105 -10.32 9.60 -0.18
C ILE A 105 -10.24 8.62 -1.36
N HIS A 106 -10.30 7.33 -1.10
CA HIS A 106 -10.18 6.29 -2.13
C HIS A 106 -11.29 6.39 -3.19
N THR A 107 -12.47 6.84 -2.83
CA THR A 107 -13.64 6.92 -3.71
C THR A 107 -13.92 8.33 -4.26
N ARG A 108 -13.11 9.34 -3.93
CA ARG A 108 -13.32 10.71 -4.41
C ARG A 108 -13.12 10.83 -5.93
N PRO A 109 -14.01 11.52 -6.67
CA PRO A 109 -13.88 11.68 -8.12
C PRO A 109 -12.62 12.46 -8.56
N ASP A 110 -12.20 13.47 -7.79
CA ASP A 110 -11.00 14.26 -8.06
C ASP A 110 -9.72 13.42 -7.89
N GLU A 111 -9.70 12.50 -6.93
CA GLU A 111 -8.58 11.58 -6.74
C GLU A 111 -8.53 10.51 -7.86
N ALA A 112 -9.68 10.07 -8.36
CA ALA A 112 -9.73 9.21 -9.53
C ALA A 112 -9.14 9.89 -10.78
N TYR A 113 -9.35 11.20 -10.93
CA TYR A 113 -8.74 11.99 -12.00
C TYR A 113 -7.21 12.08 -11.83
N ARG A 114 -6.73 12.33 -10.61
CA ARG A 114 -5.29 12.35 -10.31
C ARG A 114 -4.63 11.01 -10.62
N LEU A 115 -5.27 9.89 -10.28
CA LEU A 115 -4.78 8.55 -10.60
C LEU A 115 -4.58 8.35 -12.10
N LYS A 116 -5.53 8.77 -12.91
CA LYS A 116 -5.40 8.70 -14.39
C LYS A 116 -4.23 9.53 -14.88
N SER A 117 -4.03 10.72 -14.32
CA SER A 117 -2.92 11.61 -14.65
C SER A 117 -1.55 11.04 -14.23
N ILE A 118 -1.49 10.29 -13.15
CA ILE A 118 -0.28 9.60 -12.68
C ILE A 118 0.02 8.37 -13.55
N ALA A 119 -1.01 7.60 -13.94
CA ALA A 119 -0.86 6.39 -14.73
C ALA A 119 -0.54 6.66 -16.22
N SER A 120 -0.92 7.82 -16.73
CA SER A 120 -0.61 8.23 -18.10
C SER A 120 0.74 8.92 -18.18
#